data_e23cdc56b235601beb2c1118f451276c
#
_entry.id   e23cdc56b235601beb2c1118f451276c
#
_cell.length_a   1.000
_cell.length_b   1.000
_cell.length_c   1.000
_cell.angle_alpha   90.00
_cell.angle_beta   90.00
_cell.angle_gamma   90.00
#
_symmetry.space_group_name_H-M   'P 1'
#
loop_
_entity.id
_entity.type
_entity.pdbx_description
1 polymer ?
#
loop_
_entity_poly.entity_id
_entity_poly.type
_entity_poly.pdbx_seq_one_letter_code
_entity_poly.pdbx_strand_id
1 'polypeptide(L)'
;MAQSSNEKKSQKEVNYLIQLDDNTLLKGEINKLTTDSIYLKLEFLGDISLSRKSNFIVEIEGGSTFRGELLEISNDSLLFDMTELTVVWVKNIDIVKLTVLKWQDIGTEGYSIANQHKTRYLFSPSSYSLGEGNGYYQNIYGVINAVNYGVSENISIGFGADFLSLLNEGTPSAFITPKISKKYNDNTYLGGGLLIGSLGIFDPTNPFIVLGYGVVTRGTENRNLTLAIGHSYGNKSLTSHVITLNAYSRISNRYGFVSENWLMKETAILAYGLRKFDKRISTDFGIAFISVNMSDTSNDSYRVAFPLPYLGWTINW
;
A
#
# COMPACT_ATOMS: atom_id res chain seq x y z
N MET A 1 -7.48 70.08 -17.34
CA MET A 1 -8.33 68.87 -17.29
C MET A 1 -7.47 67.69 -17.70
N ALA A 2 -6.99 66.92 -16.75
CA ALA A 2 -6.24 65.71 -16.97
C ALA A 2 -7.14 64.54 -16.57
N GLN A 3 -7.55 63.75 -17.55
CA GLN A 3 -8.27 62.50 -17.32
C GLN A 3 -7.29 61.44 -16.83
N SER A 4 -7.48 61.03 -15.60
CA SER A 4 -6.88 59.86 -14.99
C SER A 4 -7.56 58.61 -15.56
N SER A 5 -6.87 57.90 -16.45
CA SER A 5 -7.27 56.56 -16.91
C SER A 5 -6.92 55.57 -15.81
N ASN A 6 -7.96 55.17 -15.07
CA ASN A 6 -7.89 53.99 -14.18
C ASN A 6 -7.80 52.74 -15.06
N GLU A 7 -6.62 52.26 -15.32
CA GLU A 7 -6.39 50.87 -15.77
C GLU A 7 -6.73 49.93 -14.62
N LYS A 8 -7.93 49.33 -14.66
CA LYS A 8 -8.22 48.10 -13.92
C LYS A 8 -7.26 47.01 -14.44
N LYS A 9 -6.17 46.80 -13.73
CA LYS A 9 -5.38 45.57 -13.87
C LYS A 9 -6.33 44.38 -13.64
N SER A 10 -6.65 43.66 -14.72
CA SER A 10 -7.31 42.37 -14.64
C SER A 10 -6.48 41.46 -13.72
N GLN A 11 -6.97 41.17 -12.54
CA GLN A 11 -6.40 40.12 -11.69
C GLN A 11 -6.50 38.82 -12.48
N LYS A 12 -5.36 38.27 -12.85
CA LYS A 12 -5.27 36.97 -13.48
C LYS A 12 -5.68 35.95 -12.43
N GLU A 13 -6.84 35.32 -12.58
CA GLU A 13 -7.29 34.22 -11.71
C GLU A 13 -6.21 33.13 -11.76
N VAL A 14 -5.64 32.83 -10.58
CA VAL A 14 -4.59 31.82 -10.45
C VAL A 14 -5.26 30.50 -10.10
N ASN A 15 -5.35 29.61 -11.04
CA ASN A 15 -5.89 28.27 -10.85
C ASN A 15 -4.78 27.30 -10.50
N TYR A 16 -4.89 26.65 -9.35
CA TYR A 16 -3.98 25.61 -8.90
C TYR A 16 -4.48 24.22 -9.36
N LEU A 17 -3.54 23.32 -9.61
CA LEU A 17 -3.83 21.90 -9.73
C LEU A 17 -3.83 21.29 -8.33
N ILE A 18 -5.02 20.97 -7.80
CA ILE A 18 -5.21 20.43 -6.46
C ILE A 18 -5.41 18.92 -6.59
N GLN A 19 -4.51 18.15 -6.01
CA GLN A 19 -4.65 16.71 -5.94
C GLN A 19 -5.18 16.30 -4.57
N LEU A 20 -6.32 15.61 -4.56
CA LEU A 20 -6.85 14.96 -3.36
C LEU A 20 -6.17 13.62 -3.15
N ASP A 21 -6.32 13.06 -1.98
CA ASP A 21 -5.70 11.81 -1.57
C ASP A 21 -6.22 10.55 -2.28
N ASP A 22 -7.40 10.60 -2.89
CA ASP A 22 -7.92 9.57 -3.80
C ASP A 22 -7.34 9.65 -5.23
N ASN A 23 -6.29 10.49 -5.43
CA ASN A 23 -5.70 10.87 -6.71
C ASN A 23 -6.59 11.71 -7.64
N THR A 24 -7.75 12.16 -7.20
CA THR A 24 -8.58 13.10 -7.95
C THR A 24 -7.80 14.39 -8.16
N LEU A 25 -7.66 14.80 -9.41
CA LEU A 25 -7.04 16.07 -9.79
C LEU A 25 -8.13 17.09 -10.04
N LEU A 26 -8.14 18.16 -9.28
CA LEU A 26 -9.09 19.25 -9.37
C LEU A 26 -8.36 20.53 -9.77
N LYS A 27 -8.99 21.32 -10.61
CA LYS A 27 -8.52 22.65 -10.96
C LYS A 27 -9.36 23.69 -10.22
N GLY A 28 -8.71 24.59 -9.51
CA GLY A 28 -9.42 25.58 -8.74
C GLY A 28 -8.50 26.59 -8.08
N GLU A 29 -9.09 27.52 -7.36
CA GLU A 29 -8.40 28.58 -6.62
C GLU A 29 -8.66 28.45 -5.11
N ILE A 30 -7.71 28.91 -4.29
CA ILE A 30 -7.92 29.07 -2.86
C ILE A 30 -8.62 30.40 -2.65
N ASN A 31 -9.89 30.35 -2.27
CA ASN A 31 -10.73 31.53 -2.22
C ASN A 31 -10.69 32.26 -0.87
N LYS A 32 -10.70 31.49 0.25
CA LYS A 32 -10.79 32.06 1.59
C LYS A 32 -10.16 31.17 2.63
N LEU A 33 -9.54 31.81 3.62
CA LEU A 33 -9.02 31.17 4.83
C LEU A 33 -9.79 31.68 6.05
N THR A 34 -10.24 30.76 6.90
CA THR A 34 -10.85 31.06 8.20
C THR A 34 -10.05 30.44 9.33
N THR A 35 -10.46 30.63 10.58
CA THR A 35 -9.83 29.99 11.75
C THR A 35 -9.79 28.46 11.65
N ASP A 36 -10.80 27.85 11.03
CA ASP A 36 -11.00 26.40 11.05
C ASP A 36 -10.98 25.75 9.67
N SER A 37 -11.07 26.54 8.59
CA SER A 37 -11.26 25.99 7.25
C SER A 37 -10.54 26.78 6.16
N ILE A 38 -10.12 26.07 5.13
CA ILE A 38 -9.61 26.57 3.85
C ILE A 38 -10.71 26.34 2.80
N TYR A 39 -11.18 27.37 2.15
CA TYR A 39 -12.20 27.29 1.11
C TYR A 39 -11.54 27.30 -0.27
N LEU A 40 -11.87 26.28 -1.05
CA LEU A 40 -11.42 26.11 -2.42
C LEU A 40 -12.62 26.29 -3.36
N LYS A 41 -12.46 27.09 -4.37
CA LYS A 41 -13.43 27.20 -5.47
C LYS A 41 -12.94 26.38 -6.65
N LEU A 42 -13.64 25.31 -6.94
CA LEU A 42 -13.28 24.34 -7.99
C LEU A 42 -14.07 24.62 -9.26
N GLU A 43 -13.42 24.43 -10.41
CA GLU A 43 -13.99 24.73 -11.73
C GLU A 43 -15.27 23.92 -12.01
N PHE A 44 -15.37 22.67 -11.53
CA PHE A 44 -16.49 21.77 -11.82
C PHE A 44 -17.34 21.35 -10.62
N LEU A 45 -16.84 21.49 -9.39
CA LEU A 45 -17.51 21.01 -8.18
C LEU A 45 -18.02 22.14 -7.28
N GLY A 46 -17.75 23.41 -7.65
CA GLY A 46 -18.11 24.58 -6.83
C GLY A 46 -17.21 24.72 -5.61
N ASP A 47 -17.75 25.28 -4.52
CA ASP A 47 -17.00 25.58 -3.32
C ASP A 47 -16.90 24.34 -2.41
N ILE A 48 -15.68 23.95 -2.06
CA ILE A 48 -15.40 22.93 -1.03
C ILE A 48 -14.60 23.52 0.12
N SER A 49 -14.67 22.91 1.31
CA SER A 49 -13.88 23.33 2.45
C SER A 49 -12.97 22.20 2.93
N LEU A 50 -11.74 22.55 3.25
CA LEU A 50 -10.76 21.69 3.91
C LEU A 50 -10.54 22.18 5.35
N SER A 51 -10.12 21.30 6.25
CA SER A 51 -9.67 21.71 7.57
C SER A 51 -8.46 22.63 7.45
N ARG A 52 -8.37 23.68 8.26
CA ARG A 52 -7.20 24.57 8.31
C ARG A 52 -5.91 23.85 8.67
N LYS A 53 -6.01 22.74 9.42
CA LYS A 53 -4.86 21.88 9.75
C LYS A 53 -4.42 20.97 8.60
N SER A 54 -4.98 21.15 7.39
CA SER A 54 -4.53 20.41 6.23
C SER A 54 -3.12 20.86 5.85
N ASN A 55 -2.25 19.89 5.68
CA ASN A 55 -0.91 20.14 5.14
C ASN A 55 -0.93 19.95 3.62
N PHE A 56 -0.05 20.66 2.95
CA PHE A 56 0.09 20.61 1.51
C PHE A 56 1.50 20.17 1.12
N ILE A 57 1.62 19.41 0.05
CA ILE A 57 2.85 19.37 -0.75
C ILE A 57 2.68 20.42 -1.82
N VAL A 58 3.60 21.36 -1.86
CA VAL A 58 3.64 22.45 -2.82
C VAL A 58 4.74 22.14 -3.82
N GLU A 59 4.38 21.98 -5.08
CA GLU A 59 5.30 21.85 -6.20
C GLU A 59 5.40 23.20 -6.90
N ILE A 60 6.61 23.72 -6.98
CA ILE A 60 6.89 25.03 -7.61
C ILE A 60 7.59 24.84 -8.95
N GLU A 61 7.55 25.91 -9.76
CA GLU A 61 8.25 25.97 -11.02
C GLU A 61 9.75 25.66 -10.83
N GLY A 62 10.31 24.82 -11.71
CA GLY A 62 11.66 24.27 -11.54
C GLY A 62 11.73 22.92 -10.84
N GLY A 63 10.58 22.32 -10.46
CA GLY A 63 10.46 20.95 -9.94
C GLY A 63 10.82 20.78 -8.47
N SER A 64 11.11 21.87 -7.74
CA SER A 64 11.28 21.80 -6.29
C SER A 64 9.94 21.57 -5.59
N THR A 65 9.98 20.75 -4.53
CA THR A 65 8.80 20.46 -3.73
C THR A 65 9.10 20.71 -2.26
N PHE A 66 8.13 21.28 -1.55
CA PHE A 66 8.19 21.39 -0.11
C PHE A 66 6.81 21.07 0.50
N ARG A 67 6.79 20.93 1.80
CA ARG A 67 5.58 20.69 2.56
C ARG A 67 5.36 21.82 3.55
N GLY A 68 4.09 22.19 3.74
CA GLY A 68 3.73 23.20 4.73
C GLY A 68 2.23 23.27 5.01
N GLU A 69 1.89 23.87 6.14
CA GLU A 69 0.55 24.28 6.47
C GLU A 69 0.31 25.70 5.91
N LEU A 70 -0.86 25.92 5.29
CA LEU A 70 -1.20 27.24 4.76
C LEU A 70 -1.60 28.18 5.91
N LEU A 71 -0.80 29.21 6.15
CA LEU A 71 -1.03 30.19 7.21
C LEU A 71 -1.83 31.40 6.74
N GLU A 72 -1.53 31.92 5.55
CA GLU A 72 -2.10 33.17 5.06
C GLU A 72 -2.22 33.19 3.54
N ILE A 73 -3.18 33.94 3.04
CA ILE A 73 -3.44 34.19 1.62
C ILE A 73 -3.27 35.67 1.36
N SER A 74 -2.38 36.02 0.46
CA SER A 74 -2.24 37.37 -0.09
C SER A 74 -2.73 37.42 -1.54
N ASN A 75 -2.81 38.60 -2.14
CA ASN A 75 -3.32 38.76 -3.49
C ASN A 75 -2.48 38.02 -4.56
N ASP A 76 -1.17 37.86 -4.33
CA ASP A 76 -0.24 37.29 -5.29
C ASP A 76 0.60 36.12 -4.73
N SER A 77 0.43 35.77 -3.46
CA SER A 77 1.27 34.80 -2.77
C SER A 77 0.53 34.07 -1.64
N LEU A 78 1.01 32.87 -1.31
CA LEU A 78 0.56 32.05 -0.19
C LEU A 78 1.70 31.92 0.83
N LEU A 79 1.37 32.06 2.11
CA LEU A 79 2.28 31.85 3.22
C LEU A 79 2.14 30.44 3.76
N PHE A 80 3.23 29.69 3.74
CA PHE A 80 3.28 28.33 4.31
C PHE A 80 4.22 28.28 5.52
N ASP A 81 3.81 27.55 6.55
CA ASP A 81 4.67 27.13 7.65
C ASP A 81 5.31 25.80 7.27
N MET A 82 6.63 25.79 7.16
CA MET A 82 7.41 24.61 6.79
C MET A 82 8.02 23.98 8.04
N THR A 83 7.81 22.68 8.20
CA THR A 83 8.23 21.93 9.41
C THR A 83 9.73 21.98 9.74
N GLU A 84 10.58 22.25 8.73
CA GLU A 84 12.04 22.26 8.87
C GLU A 84 12.67 23.64 8.67
N LEU A 85 11.90 24.57 8.13
CA LEU A 85 12.31 25.95 7.89
C LEU A 85 11.19 26.83 8.44
N THR A 86 11.49 28.06 8.72
CA THR A 86 10.49 29.06 9.11
C THR A 86 9.43 29.26 8.01
N VAL A 87 8.52 30.17 8.20
CA VAL A 87 7.49 30.52 7.21
C VAL A 87 8.05 31.01 5.89
N VAL A 88 7.44 30.60 4.78
CA VAL A 88 7.86 30.96 3.42
C VAL A 88 6.69 31.52 2.62
N TRP A 89 6.87 32.67 2.00
CA TRP A 89 5.98 33.23 1.00
C TRP A 89 6.29 32.64 -0.38
N VAL A 90 5.29 32.04 -1.02
CA VAL A 90 5.39 31.51 -2.38
C VAL A 90 4.44 32.29 -3.28
N LYS A 91 4.95 32.84 -4.37
CA LYS A 91 4.11 33.53 -5.33
C LYS A 91 3.16 32.55 -6.02
N ASN A 92 1.93 32.97 -6.19
CA ASN A 92 0.90 32.14 -6.81
C ASN A 92 1.31 31.65 -8.21
N ILE A 93 2.04 32.49 -8.96
CA ILE A 93 2.50 32.15 -10.32
C ILE A 93 3.54 31.02 -10.34
N ASP A 94 4.27 30.85 -9.25
CA ASP A 94 5.34 29.86 -9.14
C ASP A 94 4.82 28.50 -8.69
N ILE A 95 3.56 28.42 -8.25
CA ILE A 95 2.94 27.18 -7.77
C ILE A 95 2.38 26.41 -8.96
N VAL A 96 2.92 25.23 -9.20
CA VAL A 96 2.47 24.32 -10.27
C VAL A 96 1.37 23.39 -9.76
N LYS A 97 1.51 22.92 -8.51
CA LYS A 97 0.58 21.95 -7.93
C LYS A 97 0.52 22.03 -6.42
N LEU A 98 -0.67 21.87 -5.87
CA LEU A 98 -0.94 21.70 -4.46
C LEU A 98 -1.52 20.31 -4.22
N THR A 99 -0.88 19.48 -3.40
CA THR A 99 -1.43 18.19 -2.99
C THR A 99 -1.85 18.29 -1.54
N VAL A 100 -3.13 18.03 -1.27
CA VAL A 100 -3.67 18.01 0.10
C VAL A 100 -3.25 16.72 0.78
N LEU A 101 -2.68 16.82 1.96
CA LEU A 101 -2.30 15.68 2.79
C LEU A 101 -3.35 15.46 3.88
N LYS A 102 -3.83 14.24 4.02
CA LYS A 102 -4.59 13.87 5.22
C LYS A 102 -3.68 13.84 6.44
N TRP A 103 -4.25 14.19 7.60
CA TRP A 103 -3.54 14.10 8.89
C TRP A 103 -2.97 12.68 9.15
N GLN A 104 -3.58 11.65 8.58
CA GLN A 104 -3.12 10.26 8.68
C GLN A 104 -1.80 9.98 7.95
N ASP A 105 -1.46 10.80 6.95
CA ASP A 105 -0.24 10.67 6.15
C ASP A 105 0.94 11.43 6.78
N ILE A 106 0.67 12.15 7.89
CA ILE A 106 1.65 12.97 8.59
C ILE A 106 2.21 12.19 9.78
N GLY A 107 3.25 11.42 9.55
CA GLY A 107 4.10 10.90 10.63
C GLY A 107 4.93 12.03 11.28
N THR A 108 5.46 11.79 12.48
CA THR A 108 6.36 12.71 13.21
C THR A 108 7.62 13.10 12.44
N GLU A 109 7.92 12.42 11.34
CA GLU A 109 9.12 12.62 10.50
C GLU A 109 8.81 13.18 9.09
N GLY A 110 7.64 13.81 8.88
CA GLY A 110 7.29 14.38 7.59
C GLY A 110 6.37 13.50 6.73
N TYR A 111 6.27 13.82 5.42
CA TYR A 111 5.43 13.10 4.46
C TYR A 111 5.84 11.64 4.33
N SER A 112 4.88 10.73 4.53
CA SER A 112 5.07 9.32 4.22
C SER A 112 4.11 8.91 3.08
N ILE A 113 4.64 8.16 2.12
CA ILE A 113 3.81 7.51 1.10
C ILE A 113 2.87 6.54 1.83
N ALA A 114 1.56 6.59 1.59
CA ALA A 114 0.61 5.68 2.20
C ALA A 114 1.01 4.21 1.99
N ASN A 115 0.75 3.35 2.97
CA ASN A 115 1.03 1.92 2.82
C ASN A 115 -0.01 1.25 1.93
N GLN A 116 0.19 1.31 0.63
CA GLN A 116 -0.67 0.70 -0.37
C GLN A 116 -0.68 -0.84 -0.31
N HIS A 117 0.22 -1.45 0.46
CA HIS A 117 0.37 -2.92 0.60
C HIS A 117 -0.07 -3.42 1.97
N LYS A 118 -0.95 -2.68 2.67
CA LYS A 118 -1.48 -3.06 3.98
C LYS A 118 -2.17 -4.42 3.99
N THR A 119 -2.68 -4.87 2.84
CA THR A 119 -3.46 -6.12 2.72
C THR A 119 -2.64 -7.40 2.74
N ARG A 120 -1.30 -7.29 2.66
CA ARG A 120 -0.36 -8.41 2.66
C ARG A 120 0.99 -8.04 3.27
N TYR A 121 1.75 -9.05 3.63
CA TYR A 121 3.19 -8.96 3.95
C TYR A 121 4.03 -9.21 2.69
N LEU A 122 4.92 -10.16 2.66
CA LEU A 122 5.60 -10.54 1.43
C LEU A 122 4.66 -11.32 0.51
N PHE A 123 3.99 -12.34 1.06
CA PHE A 123 2.98 -13.15 0.40
C PHE A 123 1.73 -13.34 1.28
N SER A 124 1.90 -13.58 2.58
CA SER A 124 0.84 -13.83 3.55
C SER A 124 -0.14 -12.67 3.66
N PRO A 125 -1.44 -12.92 3.71
CA PRO A 125 -2.45 -11.88 3.83
C PRO A 125 -2.47 -11.26 5.24
N SER A 126 -2.84 -9.99 5.32
CA SER A 126 -3.33 -9.34 6.53
C SER A 126 -4.86 -9.30 6.54
N SER A 127 -5.48 -8.84 7.64
CA SER A 127 -6.93 -8.61 7.71
C SER A 127 -7.38 -7.25 7.17
N TYR A 128 -6.48 -6.41 6.66
CA TYR A 128 -6.91 -5.17 6.03
C TYR A 128 -7.66 -5.45 4.72
N SER A 129 -8.70 -4.67 4.47
CA SER A 129 -9.40 -4.68 3.19
C SER A 129 -8.60 -3.94 2.12
N LEU A 130 -8.74 -4.39 0.88
CA LEU A 130 -8.22 -3.67 -0.28
C LEU A 130 -9.08 -2.44 -0.60
N GLY A 131 -10.38 -2.50 -0.28
CA GLY A 131 -11.39 -1.50 -0.64
C GLY A 131 -11.87 -1.66 -2.07
N GLU A 132 -13.08 -1.19 -2.35
CA GLU A 132 -13.70 -1.29 -3.66
C GLU A 132 -12.90 -0.52 -4.72
N GLY A 133 -12.70 -1.13 -5.87
CA GLY A 133 -12.03 -0.53 -7.03
C GLY A 133 -10.50 -0.48 -6.95
N ASN A 134 -9.89 -0.71 -5.79
CA ASN A 134 -8.44 -0.75 -5.64
C ASN A 134 -7.88 -2.11 -6.05
N GLY A 135 -6.68 -2.09 -6.61
CA GLY A 135 -6.02 -3.30 -7.03
C GLY A 135 -4.50 -3.21 -6.98
N TYR A 136 -3.86 -4.36 -7.09
CA TYR A 136 -2.42 -4.43 -7.29
C TYR A 136 -2.02 -5.65 -8.11
N TYR A 137 -0.94 -5.49 -8.86
CA TYR A 137 -0.19 -6.58 -9.45
C TYR A 137 1.09 -6.80 -8.66
N GLN A 138 1.36 -8.04 -8.28
CA GLN A 138 2.58 -8.47 -7.60
C GLN A 138 3.35 -9.45 -8.46
N ASN A 139 4.66 -9.26 -8.54
CA ASN A 139 5.58 -10.23 -9.09
C ASN A 139 6.64 -10.60 -8.06
N ILE A 140 6.97 -11.89 -7.95
CA ILE A 140 8.02 -12.42 -7.08
C ILE A 140 8.98 -13.22 -7.96
N TYR A 141 10.26 -12.91 -7.90
CA TYR A 141 11.35 -13.51 -8.66
C TYR A 141 11.20 -13.49 -10.20
N GLY A 142 10.29 -12.69 -10.75
CA GLY A 142 9.97 -12.73 -12.18
C GLY A 142 9.03 -13.87 -12.59
N VAL A 143 8.79 -14.84 -11.75
CA VAL A 143 8.08 -16.09 -12.08
C VAL A 143 6.73 -16.26 -11.42
N ILE A 144 6.54 -15.81 -10.18
CA ILE A 144 5.24 -15.82 -9.50
C ILE A 144 4.54 -14.48 -9.75
N ASN A 145 3.37 -14.54 -10.36
CA ASN A 145 2.59 -13.38 -10.75
C ASN A 145 1.22 -13.44 -10.11
N ALA A 146 0.75 -12.36 -9.50
CA ALA A 146 -0.57 -12.28 -8.89
C ALA A 146 -1.21 -10.91 -9.12
N VAL A 147 -2.50 -10.91 -9.39
CA VAL A 147 -3.36 -9.73 -9.46
C VAL A 147 -4.39 -9.85 -8.36
N ASN A 148 -4.59 -8.78 -7.60
CA ASN A 148 -5.60 -8.72 -6.55
C ASN A 148 -6.48 -7.49 -6.78
N TYR A 149 -7.79 -7.65 -6.57
CA TYR A 149 -8.78 -6.62 -6.80
C TYR A 149 -9.83 -6.58 -5.69
N GLY A 150 -10.17 -5.38 -5.23
CA GLY A 150 -11.23 -5.13 -4.27
C GLY A 150 -12.58 -5.07 -4.96
N VAL A 151 -13.40 -6.10 -4.78
CA VAL A 151 -14.73 -6.22 -5.37
C VAL A 151 -15.75 -5.36 -4.61
N SER A 152 -15.51 -5.17 -3.31
CA SER A 152 -16.29 -4.28 -2.45
C SER A 152 -15.40 -3.79 -1.32
N GLU A 153 -15.96 -2.95 -0.43
CA GLU A 153 -15.25 -2.46 0.76
C GLU A 153 -14.66 -3.58 1.64
N ASN A 154 -15.26 -4.75 1.63
CA ASN A 154 -14.88 -5.85 2.51
C ASN A 154 -14.42 -7.12 1.78
N ILE A 155 -14.62 -7.21 0.47
CA ILE A 155 -14.35 -8.42 -0.32
C ILE A 155 -13.30 -8.12 -1.38
N SER A 156 -12.31 -8.98 -1.46
CA SER A 156 -11.30 -8.96 -2.51
C SER A 156 -11.11 -10.35 -3.12
N ILE A 157 -10.65 -10.38 -4.36
CA ILE A 157 -10.32 -11.60 -5.08
C ILE A 157 -8.94 -11.44 -5.70
N GLY A 158 -8.14 -12.49 -5.58
CA GLY A 158 -6.83 -12.57 -6.21
C GLY A 158 -6.76 -13.73 -7.20
N PHE A 159 -5.96 -13.55 -8.24
CA PHE A 159 -5.58 -14.58 -9.20
C PHE A 159 -4.07 -14.57 -9.33
N GLY A 160 -3.46 -15.74 -9.35
CA GLY A 160 -2.02 -15.82 -9.56
C GLY A 160 -1.62 -17.08 -10.33
N ALA A 161 -0.41 -17.01 -10.88
CA ALA A 161 0.24 -18.12 -11.55
C ALA A 161 1.72 -18.16 -11.21
N ASP A 162 2.23 -19.36 -11.06
CA ASP A 162 3.65 -19.65 -10.89
C ASP A 162 4.19 -20.34 -12.15
N PHE A 163 5.10 -19.65 -12.83
CA PHE A 163 5.75 -20.16 -14.03
C PHE A 163 7.02 -20.96 -13.73
N LEU A 164 7.51 -20.99 -12.49
CA LEU A 164 8.63 -21.84 -12.10
C LEU A 164 8.27 -23.32 -12.21
N SER A 165 7.02 -23.66 -11.96
CA SER A 165 6.48 -25.02 -12.09
C SER A 165 6.55 -25.56 -13.53
N LEU A 166 6.61 -24.70 -14.56
CA LEU A 166 6.89 -25.13 -15.94
C LEU A 166 8.21 -25.89 -16.08
N LEU A 167 9.22 -25.54 -15.28
CA LEU A 167 10.55 -26.16 -15.34
C LEU A 167 10.57 -27.57 -14.73
N ASN A 168 9.70 -27.81 -13.72
CA ASN A 168 9.64 -29.05 -12.98
C ASN A 168 8.51 -29.97 -13.47
N GLU A 169 7.32 -29.39 -13.65
CA GLU A 169 6.08 -30.13 -13.92
C GLU A 169 5.62 -30.03 -15.38
N GLY A 170 6.32 -29.23 -16.20
CA GLY A 170 5.94 -28.99 -17.60
C GLY A 170 4.67 -28.16 -17.79
N THR A 171 4.01 -27.74 -16.71
CA THR A 171 2.80 -26.90 -16.73
C THR A 171 2.85 -25.85 -15.63
N PRO A 172 2.29 -24.63 -15.84
CA PRO A 172 2.24 -23.62 -14.79
C PRO A 172 1.26 -24.02 -13.69
N SER A 173 1.57 -23.64 -12.45
CA SER A 173 0.61 -23.64 -11.35
C SER A 173 -0.24 -22.39 -11.38
N ALA A 174 -1.49 -22.48 -10.92
CA ALA A 174 -2.36 -21.32 -10.79
C ALA A 174 -3.18 -21.38 -9.49
N PHE A 175 -3.58 -20.21 -8.98
CA PHE A 175 -4.36 -20.11 -7.78
C PHE A 175 -5.33 -18.93 -7.82
N ILE A 176 -6.40 -19.05 -7.02
CA ILE A 176 -7.39 -18.01 -6.76
C ILE A 176 -7.50 -17.79 -5.26
N THR A 177 -7.64 -16.53 -4.82
CA THR A 177 -7.63 -16.15 -3.41
C THR A 177 -8.78 -15.20 -3.07
N PRO A 178 -10.02 -15.70 -2.90
CA PRO A 178 -11.10 -14.91 -2.34
C PRO A 178 -10.82 -14.62 -0.86
N LYS A 179 -11.02 -13.37 -0.44
CA LYS A 179 -10.82 -12.92 0.93
C LYS A 179 -11.93 -11.96 1.35
N ILE A 180 -12.42 -12.13 2.59
CA ILE A 180 -13.29 -11.18 3.27
C ILE A 180 -12.52 -10.54 4.43
N SER A 181 -12.74 -9.26 4.67
CA SER A 181 -12.06 -8.47 5.70
C SER A 181 -13.04 -7.48 6.32
N LYS A 182 -12.95 -7.29 7.65
CA LYS A 182 -13.80 -6.34 8.37
C LYS A 182 -13.04 -5.65 9.48
N LYS A 183 -13.20 -4.33 9.60
CA LYS A 183 -12.72 -3.58 10.76
C LYS A 183 -13.60 -3.94 11.96
N TYR A 184 -13.01 -4.44 13.04
CA TYR A 184 -13.70 -4.78 14.28
C TYR A 184 -13.69 -3.58 15.26
N ASN A 185 -12.54 -2.92 15.42
CA ASN A 185 -12.39 -1.68 16.18
C ASN A 185 -11.23 -0.86 15.57
N ASP A 186 -10.85 0.26 16.18
CA ASP A 186 -9.86 1.19 15.61
C ASP A 186 -8.50 0.56 15.33
N ASN A 187 -8.11 -0.44 16.11
CA ASN A 187 -6.81 -1.09 15.98
C ASN A 187 -6.87 -2.58 15.68
N THR A 188 -8.07 -3.14 15.39
CA THR A 188 -8.22 -4.58 15.16
C THR A 188 -9.09 -4.84 13.95
N TYR A 189 -8.58 -5.69 13.08
CA TYR A 189 -9.23 -6.13 11.85
C TYR A 189 -9.32 -7.65 11.86
N LEU A 190 -10.43 -8.18 11.36
CA LEU A 190 -10.69 -9.61 11.22
C LEU A 190 -10.91 -9.95 9.76
N GLY A 191 -10.50 -11.12 9.36
CA GLY A 191 -10.72 -11.59 8.01
C GLY A 191 -10.60 -13.10 7.89
N GLY A 192 -10.86 -13.57 6.70
CA GLY A 192 -10.67 -14.96 6.32
C GLY A 192 -10.70 -15.10 4.82
N GLY A 193 -10.25 -16.22 4.33
CA GLY A 193 -10.21 -16.47 2.90
C GLY A 193 -9.86 -17.90 2.55
N LEU A 194 -9.77 -18.12 1.26
CA LEU A 194 -9.32 -19.37 0.68
C LEU A 194 -8.13 -19.08 -0.24
N LEU A 195 -7.21 -20.03 -0.31
CA LEU A 195 -6.29 -20.18 -1.43
C LEU A 195 -6.65 -21.48 -2.11
N ILE A 196 -7.07 -21.42 -3.35
CA ILE A 196 -7.50 -22.56 -4.15
C ILE A 196 -6.57 -22.62 -5.35
N GLY A 197 -5.82 -23.71 -5.51
CA GLY A 197 -4.83 -23.82 -6.56
C GLY A 197 -4.61 -25.22 -7.08
N SER A 198 -3.97 -25.32 -8.24
CA SER A 198 -3.49 -26.56 -8.85
C SER A 198 -2.01 -26.43 -9.16
N LEU A 199 -1.25 -27.46 -8.84
CA LEU A 199 0.15 -27.60 -9.20
C LEU A 199 0.24 -28.17 -10.62
N GLY A 200 0.00 -27.31 -11.64
CA GLY A 200 -0.05 -27.72 -13.04
C GLY A 200 -1.48 -27.78 -13.58
N ILE A 201 -1.95 -26.64 -14.09
CA ILE A 201 -3.35 -26.43 -14.51
C ILE A 201 -3.79 -27.27 -15.72
N PHE A 202 -2.84 -27.81 -16.49
CA PHE A 202 -3.14 -28.60 -17.67
C PHE A 202 -2.97 -30.13 -17.46
N ASP A 203 -2.55 -30.53 -16.27
CA ASP A 203 -2.41 -31.96 -15.94
C ASP A 203 -3.47 -32.38 -14.92
N PRO A 204 -4.47 -33.17 -15.30
CA PRO A 204 -5.55 -33.62 -14.43
C PRO A 204 -5.07 -34.55 -13.29
N THR A 205 -3.85 -35.05 -13.35
CA THR A 205 -3.25 -35.92 -12.32
C THR A 205 -2.60 -35.07 -11.20
N ASN A 206 -2.38 -33.81 -11.44
CA ASN A 206 -1.76 -32.90 -10.47
C ASN A 206 -2.69 -32.55 -9.29
N PRO A 207 -2.14 -32.42 -8.09
CA PRO A 207 -2.93 -32.21 -6.90
C PRO A 207 -3.59 -30.82 -6.89
N PHE A 208 -4.86 -30.84 -6.54
CA PHE A 208 -5.61 -29.64 -6.22
C PHE A 208 -5.45 -29.34 -4.71
N ILE A 209 -5.18 -28.08 -4.37
CA ILE A 209 -4.96 -27.63 -3.00
C ILE A 209 -6.01 -26.59 -2.63
N VAL A 210 -6.62 -26.74 -1.47
CA VAL A 210 -7.46 -25.72 -0.87
C VAL A 210 -6.93 -25.42 0.53
N LEU A 211 -6.51 -24.19 0.78
CA LEU A 211 -6.17 -23.68 2.10
C LEU A 211 -7.26 -22.70 2.55
N GLY A 212 -8.03 -23.09 3.56
CA GLY A 212 -8.93 -22.19 4.27
C GLY A 212 -8.26 -21.58 5.47
N TYR A 213 -8.41 -20.25 5.70
CA TYR A 213 -7.76 -19.56 6.81
C TYR A 213 -8.63 -18.46 7.43
N GLY A 214 -8.45 -18.26 8.75
CA GLY A 214 -8.89 -17.07 9.48
C GLY A 214 -7.67 -16.22 9.83
N VAL A 215 -7.83 -14.89 9.84
CA VAL A 215 -6.73 -13.95 10.07
C VAL A 215 -7.19 -12.79 10.94
N VAL A 216 -6.35 -12.38 11.89
CA VAL A 216 -6.53 -11.20 12.72
C VAL A 216 -5.28 -10.31 12.63
N THR A 217 -5.50 -9.02 12.38
CA THR A 217 -4.46 -8.00 12.37
C THR A 217 -4.75 -6.96 13.45
N ARG A 218 -3.74 -6.65 14.25
CA ARG A 218 -3.80 -5.62 15.28
C ARG A 218 -2.73 -4.55 15.03
N GLY A 219 -3.15 -3.29 15.09
CA GLY A 219 -2.29 -2.13 14.89
C GLY A 219 -2.81 -1.19 13.82
N THR A 220 -1.92 -0.36 13.30
CA THR A 220 -2.18 0.61 12.23
C THR A 220 -1.60 0.10 10.91
N GLU A 221 -1.94 0.75 9.80
CA GLU A 221 -1.36 0.43 8.48
C GLU A 221 0.18 0.56 8.45
N ASN A 222 0.75 1.40 9.34
CA ASN A 222 2.18 1.63 9.43
C ASN A 222 2.90 0.80 10.51
N ARG A 223 2.17 0.20 11.44
CA ARG A 223 2.73 -0.71 12.46
C ARG A 223 1.68 -1.71 12.89
N ASN A 224 1.87 -2.97 12.54
CA ASN A 224 0.89 -4.02 12.85
C ASN A 224 1.54 -5.39 13.04
N LEU A 225 0.75 -6.25 13.68
CA LEU A 225 1.01 -7.66 13.89
C LEU A 225 -0.19 -8.45 13.39
N THR A 226 0.05 -9.55 12.69
CA THR A 226 -1.00 -10.43 12.16
C THR A 226 -0.73 -11.88 12.56
N LEU A 227 -1.77 -12.53 13.04
CA LEU A 227 -1.84 -13.97 13.23
C LEU A 227 -2.88 -14.54 12.27
N ALA A 228 -2.50 -15.57 11.51
CA ALA A 228 -3.48 -16.36 10.77
C ALA A 228 -3.34 -17.85 11.12
N ILE A 229 -4.46 -18.54 11.09
CA ILE A 229 -4.56 -19.98 11.30
C ILE A 229 -5.38 -20.54 10.16
N GLY A 230 -4.87 -21.59 9.53
CA GLY A 230 -5.53 -22.25 8.42
C GLY A 230 -5.32 -23.74 8.41
N HIS A 231 -6.04 -24.38 7.50
CA HIS A 231 -5.90 -25.80 7.21
C HIS A 231 -5.94 -26.01 5.72
N SER A 232 -4.94 -26.71 5.20
CA SER A 232 -4.87 -27.11 3.80
C SER A 232 -5.43 -28.51 3.60
N TYR A 233 -6.17 -28.66 2.51
CA TYR A 233 -6.66 -29.92 2.00
C TYR A 233 -6.06 -30.18 0.62
N GLY A 234 -5.57 -31.37 0.41
CA GLY A 234 -4.97 -31.81 -0.86
C GLY A 234 -4.59 -33.28 -0.77
N ASN A 235 -3.64 -33.71 -1.55
CA ASN A 235 -3.04 -35.04 -1.38
C ASN A 235 -2.47 -35.17 0.05
N LYS A 236 -2.30 -36.39 0.54
CA LYS A 236 -1.89 -36.66 1.95
C LYS A 236 -0.67 -35.85 2.40
N SER A 237 0.28 -35.59 1.52
CA SER A 237 1.47 -34.76 1.79
C SER A 237 1.19 -33.27 1.90
N LEU A 238 0.06 -32.79 1.37
CA LEU A 238 -0.32 -31.37 1.30
C LEU A 238 -1.39 -30.99 2.33
N THR A 239 -1.91 -31.98 3.07
CA THR A 239 -2.88 -31.75 4.15
C THR A 239 -2.13 -31.39 5.43
N SER A 240 -2.25 -30.14 5.88
CA SER A 240 -1.54 -29.63 7.05
C SER A 240 -2.24 -28.47 7.71
N HIS A 241 -1.99 -28.30 9.00
CA HIS A 241 -2.29 -27.04 9.69
C HIS A 241 -1.22 -26.00 9.31
N VAL A 242 -1.65 -24.77 9.10
CA VAL A 242 -0.80 -23.65 8.77
C VAL A 242 -1.04 -22.54 9.78
N ILE A 243 0.03 -22.07 10.38
CA ILE A 243 -0.01 -20.91 11.28
C ILE A 243 0.95 -19.87 10.69
N THR A 244 0.51 -18.62 10.58
CA THR A 244 1.40 -17.53 10.22
C THR A 244 1.43 -16.46 11.28
N LEU A 245 2.63 -15.94 11.59
CA LEU A 245 2.84 -14.80 12.45
C LEU A 245 3.66 -13.77 11.73
N ASN A 246 3.04 -12.63 11.42
CA ASN A 246 3.62 -11.63 10.54
C ASN A 246 3.59 -10.27 11.22
N ALA A 247 4.60 -9.45 10.92
CA ALA A 247 4.71 -8.09 11.44
C ALA A 247 5.14 -7.13 10.34
N TYR A 248 4.63 -5.92 10.43
CA TYR A 248 5.05 -4.81 9.61
C TYR A 248 5.34 -3.59 10.49
N SER A 249 6.43 -2.89 10.20
CA SER A 249 6.77 -1.63 10.85
C SER A 249 7.36 -0.64 9.83
N ARG A 250 6.75 0.51 9.69
CA ARG A 250 7.31 1.63 8.94
C ARG A 250 8.57 2.10 9.64
N ILE A 251 9.69 2.18 8.91
CA ILE A 251 10.99 2.63 9.43
C ILE A 251 11.23 4.10 9.04
N SER A 252 10.84 4.47 7.82
CA SER A 252 10.99 5.83 7.29
C SER A 252 9.92 6.11 6.25
N ASN A 253 9.94 7.32 5.68
CA ASN A 253 8.99 7.72 4.63
C ASN A 253 8.99 6.81 3.40
N ARG A 254 10.12 6.14 3.13
CA ARG A 254 10.28 5.29 1.94
C ARG A 254 10.52 3.83 2.27
N TYR A 255 10.72 3.46 3.53
CA TYR A 255 11.07 2.09 3.90
C TYR A 255 10.19 1.55 5.02
N GLY A 256 9.82 0.29 4.90
CA GLY A 256 9.17 -0.48 5.95
C GLY A 256 9.84 -1.83 6.12
N PHE A 257 9.92 -2.29 7.36
CA PHE A 257 10.37 -3.64 7.70
C PHE A 257 9.19 -4.61 7.65
N VAL A 258 9.38 -5.75 7.04
CA VAL A 258 8.41 -6.84 6.93
C VAL A 258 8.99 -8.10 7.55
N SER A 259 8.24 -8.74 8.42
CA SER A 259 8.50 -10.09 8.92
C SER A 259 7.32 -10.98 8.57
N GLU A 260 7.59 -12.12 7.94
CA GLU A 260 6.57 -13.09 7.55
C GLU A 260 7.04 -14.49 7.92
N ASN A 261 6.29 -15.16 8.79
CA ASN A 261 6.67 -16.46 9.32
C ASN A 261 5.53 -17.46 9.12
N TRP A 262 5.83 -18.58 8.50
CA TRP A 262 4.93 -19.70 8.25
C TRP A 262 5.38 -20.91 9.03
N LEU A 263 4.48 -21.50 9.78
CA LEU A 263 4.70 -22.70 10.55
C LEU A 263 3.72 -23.78 10.07
N MET A 264 4.26 -24.86 9.54
CA MET A 264 3.56 -26.03 9.07
C MET A 264 4.16 -27.28 9.73
N LYS A 265 3.50 -28.42 9.60
CA LYS A 265 3.90 -29.65 10.29
C LYS A 265 5.39 -30.02 10.05
N GLU A 266 5.83 -29.95 8.81
CA GLU A 266 7.17 -30.41 8.41
C GLU A 266 8.06 -29.30 7.88
N THR A 267 7.50 -28.11 7.66
CA THR A 267 8.19 -26.97 7.07
C THR A 267 7.95 -25.72 7.88
N ALA A 268 9.00 -24.94 8.06
CA ALA A 268 8.87 -23.56 8.55
C ALA A 268 9.56 -22.60 7.57
N ILE A 269 8.94 -21.45 7.33
CA ILE A 269 9.51 -20.36 6.53
C ILE A 269 9.56 -19.13 7.41
N LEU A 270 10.75 -18.58 7.60
CA LEU A 270 10.99 -17.34 8.34
C LEU A 270 11.57 -16.32 7.35
N ALA A 271 10.78 -15.33 6.99
CA ALA A 271 11.19 -14.33 6.00
C ALA A 271 11.22 -12.92 6.61
N TYR A 272 12.31 -12.22 6.34
CA TYR A 272 12.53 -10.85 6.79
C TYR A 272 12.96 -10.00 5.60
N GLY A 273 12.35 -8.84 5.46
CA GLY A 273 12.61 -7.98 4.33
C GLY A 273 12.39 -6.51 4.61
N LEU A 274 12.88 -5.71 3.68
CA LEU A 274 12.62 -4.29 3.59
C LEU A 274 11.74 -4.03 2.37
N ARG A 275 10.69 -3.26 2.58
CA ARG A 275 9.81 -2.74 1.53
C ARG A 275 10.18 -1.30 1.26
N LYS A 276 10.64 -1.03 0.03
CA LYS A 276 10.84 0.32 -0.45
C LYS A 276 9.56 0.80 -1.14
N PHE A 277 9.05 1.94 -0.72
CA PHE A 277 7.89 2.58 -1.31
C PHE A 277 8.28 3.62 -2.33
N ASP A 278 7.57 3.63 -3.44
CA ASP A 278 7.55 4.70 -4.42
C ASP A 278 6.08 4.98 -4.80
N LYS A 279 5.80 6.02 -5.60
CA LYS A 279 4.43 6.51 -5.86
C LYS A 279 3.43 5.42 -6.29
N ARG A 280 3.81 4.54 -7.20
CA ARG A 280 2.94 3.45 -7.71
C ARG A 280 3.58 2.07 -7.61
N ILE A 281 4.88 2.04 -7.39
CA ILE A 281 5.66 0.80 -7.37
C ILE A 281 6.28 0.67 -6.00
N SER A 282 6.23 -0.51 -5.41
CA SER A 282 7.09 -0.83 -4.28
C SER A 282 7.89 -2.09 -4.58
N THR A 283 9.06 -2.13 -3.98
CA THR A 283 10.00 -3.23 -4.10
C THR A 283 10.25 -3.84 -2.74
N ASP A 284 10.07 -5.14 -2.62
CA ASP A 284 10.38 -5.94 -1.46
C ASP A 284 11.69 -6.69 -1.69
N PHE A 285 12.65 -6.59 -0.77
CA PHE A 285 13.90 -7.33 -0.81
C PHE A 285 14.26 -7.83 0.59
N GLY A 286 14.77 -9.04 0.67
CA GLY A 286 15.04 -9.66 1.96
C GLY A 286 15.64 -11.05 1.86
N ILE A 287 15.45 -11.82 2.90
CA ILE A 287 15.91 -13.20 3.01
C ILE A 287 14.81 -14.06 3.63
N ALA A 288 14.61 -15.24 3.09
CA ALA A 288 13.75 -16.27 3.66
C ALA A 288 14.60 -17.47 4.07
N PHE A 289 14.40 -17.95 5.28
CA PHE A 289 14.98 -19.21 5.77
C PHE A 289 13.92 -20.29 5.69
N ILE A 290 14.12 -21.26 4.82
CA ILE A 290 13.23 -22.41 4.66
C ILE A 290 13.83 -23.58 5.44
N SER A 291 13.06 -24.09 6.40
CA SER A 291 13.45 -25.24 7.23
C SER A 291 12.51 -26.40 6.94
N VAL A 292 13.06 -27.53 6.54
CA VAL A 292 12.32 -28.75 6.20
C VAL A 292 12.81 -29.93 7.02
N ASN A 293 11.87 -30.72 7.54
CA ASN A 293 12.20 -32.01 8.15
C ASN A 293 12.50 -33.02 7.06
N MET A 294 13.68 -33.60 7.11
CA MET A 294 14.09 -34.72 6.25
C MET A 294 14.25 -35.98 7.11
N SER A 295 13.87 -37.14 6.58
CA SER A 295 14.13 -38.44 7.19
C SER A 295 15.17 -39.18 6.34
N ASP A 296 16.17 -39.74 7.01
CA ASP A 296 17.15 -40.61 6.35
C ASP A 296 16.63 -42.06 6.29
N THR A 297 17.29 -42.88 5.49
CA THR A 297 17.02 -44.31 5.34
C THR A 297 17.10 -45.10 6.66
N SER A 298 17.74 -44.56 7.69
CA SER A 298 17.82 -45.07 9.06
C SER A 298 16.67 -44.70 9.97
N ASN A 299 15.61 -44.05 9.47
CA ASN A 299 14.49 -43.47 10.24
C ASN A 299 14.89 -42.32 11.19
N ASP A 300 16.09 -41.80 11.13
CA ASP A 300 16.46 -40.60 11.85
C ASP A 300 15.94 -39.36 11.12
N SER A 301 15.19 -38.52 11.83
CA SER A 301 14.71 -37.25 11.31
C SER A 301 15.65 -36.12 11.67
N TYR A 302 16.11 -35.37 10.70
CA TYR A 302 16.91 -34.17 10.88
C TYR A 302 16.29 -32.98 10.17
N ARG A 303 16.57 -31.78 10.66
CA ARG A 303 16.03 -30.54 10.08
C ARG A 303 17.12 -29.81 9.31
N VAL A 304 16.87 -29.52 8.06
CA VAL A 304 17.73 -28.70 7.21
C VAL A 304 17.11 -27.32 7.04
N ALA A 305 17.92 -26.28 7.20
CA ALA A 305 17.52 -24.91 6.93
C ALA A 305 18.46 -24.28 5.91
N PHE A 306 17.90 -23.63 4.90
CA PHE A 306 18.66 -22.93 3.88
C PHE A 306 18.10 -21.54 3.62
N PRO A 307 18.98 -20.53 3.41
CA PRO A 307 18.57 -19.17 3.08
C PRO A 307 18.25 -19.05 1.60
N LEU A 308 17.20 -18.30 1.30
CA LEU A 308 16.86 -17.86 -0.05
C LEU A 308 16.73 -16.33 -0.07
N PRO A 309 17.39 -15.63 -0.99
CA PRO A 309 17.13 -14.20 -1.16
C PRO A 309 15.68 -14.01 -1.59
N TYR A 310 15.02 -12.95 -1.11
CA TYR A 310 13.67 -12.57 -1.53
C TYR A 310 13.73 -11.29 -2.34
N LEU A 311 13.07 -11.30 -3.50
CA LEU A 311 12.89 -10.14 -4.36
C LEU A 311 11.48 -10.15 -4.95
N GLY A 312 10.76 -9.05 -4.76
CA GLY A 312 9.45 -8.86 -5.35
C GLY A 312 9.17 -7.39 -5.65
N TRP A 313 8.26 -7.14 -6.55
CA TRP A 313 7.75 -5.78 -6.80
C TRP A 313 6.25 -5.81 -6.97
N THR A 314 5.63 -4.68 -6.71
CA THR A 314 4.17 -4.53 -6.75
C THR A 314 3.83 -3.18 -7.37
N ILE A 315 2.83 -3.20 -8.25
CA ILE A 315 2.27 -2.01 -8.89
C ILE A 315 0.82 -1.88 -8.40
N ASN A 316 0.43 -0.68 -7.95
CA ASN A 316 -0.92 -0.40 -7.43
C ASN A 316 -1.68 0.55 -8.37
N TRP A 317 -3.00 0.43 -8.38
CA TRP A 317 -3.93 1.34 -9.07
C TRP A 317 -5.19 1.59 -8.27
#